data_216bddf72da23a5375b9df2b244b943e
#
_entry.id   216bddf72da23a5375b9df2b244b943e
#
_cell.length_a   1.000
_cell.length_b   1.000
_cell.length_c   1.000
_cell.angle_alpha   90.00
_cell.angle_beta   90.00
_cell.angle_gamma   90.00
#
_symmetry.space_group_name_H-M   'P 1'
#
loop_
_entity.id
_entity.type
_entity.pdbx_description
1 polymer ?
#
loop_
_entity_poly.entity_id
_entity_poly.type
_entity_poly.pdbx_seq_one_letter_code
_entity_poly.pdbx_strand_id
1 'polypeptide(L)'
;QGDAEGPDAPDRRLAARMVEAIGQIDRIFGTNKQQVNAKDVTQLRAQLERLLGDRAMWTTPVLRQLFDALWQRARGRRRSAEHERVWLNLVGFSLRPGFGDPLDAWRAEQLWSLFPLGVQHINDKQVCAEWWTLWRRVAGGLDAAGQLRLLDDFAFNLQINEVNQINGEGLDDSATKPVKGSHGDMLRLGASLERIPAAYKTEIGEWLLGHLQAAAETPQPRQRAGQDSASDDSLALWALGRIGARQPFHGSPHDVVPAATASAWIEDLLALDWKRLEAAAFAAVNLARMTDDRARDLPLALREQLPHVGSTRHRACGNANVEPGNPCDGGEVGDRVVRQLRKHQRRQHGDDDRRQHQRAAVG
;
A
#
# COMPACT_ATOMS: atom_id res chain seq x y z
N GLN A 1 11.41 -47.16 19.18
CA GLN A 1 12.50 -46.18 19.24
C GLN A 1 12.10 -45.04 18.32
N GLY A 2 11.49 -44.00 18.86
CA GLY A 2 11.22 -42.76 18.13
C GLY A 2 12.43 -41.86 18.32
N ASP A 3 13.15 -41.56 17.25
CA ASP A 3 14.22 -40.59 17.26
C ASP A 3 13.60 -39.24 17.64
N ALA A 4 13.95 -38.76 18.84
CA ALA A 4 13.61 -37.41 19.26
C ALA A 4 14.33 -36.44 18.29
N GLU A 5 13.58 -35.80 17.40
CA GLU A 5 14.08 -34.73 16.54
C GLU A 5 14.68 -33.64 17.45
N GLY A 6 15.97 -33.40 17.35
CA GLY A 6 16.67 -32.36 18.12
C GLY A 6 16.09 -30.97 17.76
N PRO A 7 16.27 -29.94 18.63
CA PRO A 7 15.70 -28.58 18.46
C PRO A 7 16.06 -27.90 17.15
N ASP A 8 17.09 -28.35 16.44
CA ASP A 8 17.53 -27.82 15.12
C ASP A 8 16.84 -28.45 13.92
N ALA A 9 15.95 -29.44 14.09
CA ALA A 9 15.33 -30.15 12.98
C ALA A 9 14.41 -29.26 12.10
N PRO A 10 13.60 -28.33 12.65
CA PRO A 10 12.79 -27.43 11.86
C PRO A 10 13.62 -26.48 10.99
N ASP A 11 14.73 -25.96 11.52
CA ASP A 11 15.61 -25.01 10.81
C ASP A 11 16.35 -25.71 9.67
N ARG A 12 16.80 -26.95 9.87
CA ARG A 12 17.44 -27.75 8.79
C ARG A 12 16.47 -28.07 7.67
N ARG A 13 15.19 -28.36 8.00
CA ARG A 13 14.15 -28.61 6.99
C ARG A 13 13.82 -27.34 6.21
N LEU A 14 13.75 -26.18 6.86
CA LEU A 14 13.54 -24.90 6.19
C LEU A 14 14.72 -24.56 5.28
N ALA A 15 15.96 -24.77 5.74
CA ALA A 15 17.15 -24.54 4.92
C ALA A 15 17.16 -25.43 3.66
N ALA A 16 16.82 -26.71 3.77
CA ALA A 16 16.73 -27.61 2.61
C ALA A 16 15.65 -27.14 1.61
N ARG A 17 14.47 -26.75 2.10
CA ARG A 17 13.40 -26.22 1.23
C ARG A 17 13.79 -24.89 0.58
N MET A 18 14.56 -24.06 1.27
CA MET A 18 15.08 -22.81 0.71
C MET A 18 16.07 -23.08 -0.44
N VAL A 19 16.97 -24.07 -0.29
CA VAL A 19 17.87 -24.48 -1.39
C VAL A 19 17.06 -24.92 -2.61
N GLU A 20 16.00 -25.70 -2.41
CA GLU A 20 15.12 -26.14 -3.50
C GLU A 20 14.37 -24.96 -4.12
N ALA A 21 13.85 -24.02 -3.32
CA ALA A 21 13.18 -22.80 -3.79
C ALA A 21 14.12 -21.93 -4.63
N ILE A 22 15.37 -21.73 -4.20
CA ILE A 22 16.41 -21.03 -4.97
C ILE A 22 16.70 -21.79 -6.29
N GLY A 23 16.73 -23.12 -6.26
CA GLY A 23 16.87 -23.94 -7.46
C GLY A 23 15.73 -23.72 -8.47
N GLN A 24 14.48 -23.56 -8.02
CA GLN A 24 13.36 -23.21 -8.91
C GLN A 24 13.54 -21.79 -9.49
N ILE A 25 13.98 -20.82 -8.73
CA ILE A 25 14.29 -19.48 -9.22
C ILE A 25 15.41 -19.54 -10.27
N ASP A 26 16.46 -20.32 -10.02
CA ASP A 26 17.56 -20.49 -10.95
C ASP A 26 17.14 -21.16 -12.26
N ARG A 27 16.26 -22.16 -12.18
CA ARG A 27 15.68 -22.80 -13.37
C ARG A 27 14.95 -21.79 -14.26
N ILE A 28 14.19 -20.86 -13.67
CA ILE A 28 13.37 -19.90 -14.41
C ILE A 28 14.22 -18.70 -14.89
N PHE A 29 15.05 -18.12 -14.03
CA PHE A 29 15.74 -16.85 -14.28
C PHE A 29 17.26 -17.00 -14.50
N GLY A 30 17.84 -18.15 -14.18
CA GLY A 30 19.26 -18.42 -14.30
C GLY A 30 19.76 -18.49 -15.74
N THR A 31 21.05 -18.68 -15.93
CA THR A 31 21.70 -18.70 -17.25
C THR A 31 21.58 -20.01 -18.00
N ASN A 32 21.15 -21.08 -17.34
CA ASN A 32 20.97 -22.39 -17.95
C ASN A 32 19.91 -22.36 -19.06
N LYS A 33 20.28 -22.85 -20.25
CA LYS A 33 19.43 -22.89 -21.44
C LYS A 33 18.35 -24.01 -21.41
N GLN A 34 17.91 -24.43 -20.24
CA GLN A 34 16.77 -25.36 -20.19
C GLN A 34 15.54 -24.67 -20.81
N GLN A 35 14.83 -25.37 -21.68
CA GLN A 35 13.58 -24.86 -22.24
C GLN A 35 12.56 -24.73 -21.11
N VAL A 36 12.30 -23.49 -20.71
CA VAL A 36 11.26 -23.13 -19.76
C VAL A 36 10.07 -22.62 -20.55
N ASN A 37 8.92 -23.27 -20.38
CA ASN A 37 7.69 -22.80 -21.02
C ASN A 37 7.01 -21.68 -20.20
N ALA A 38 6.11 -20.94 -20.83
CA ALA A 38 5.39 -19.84 -20.17
C ALA A 38 4.60 -20.30 -18.93
N LYS A 39 4.09 -21.53 -18.92
CA LYS A 39 3.37 -22.11 -17.79
C LYS A 39 4.28 -22.33 -16.58
N ASP A 40 5.52 -22.79 -16.80
CA ASP A 40 6.50 -22.96 -15.70
C ASP A 40 6.80 -21.61 -15.04
N VAL A 41 6.97 -20.55 -15.85
CA VAL A 41 7.22 -19.19 -15.34
C VAL A 41 6.07 -18.71 -14.48
N THR A 42 4.84 -18.81 -14.97
CA THR A 42 3.64 -18.34 -14.26
C THR A 42 3.34 -19.15 -13.00
N GLN A 43 3.76 -20.41 -12.94
CA GLN A 43 3.58 -21.30 -11.80
C GLN A 43 4.66 -21.15 -10.71
N LEU A 44 5.75 -20.41 -10.96
CA LEU A 44 6.85 -20.30 -10.01
C LEU A 44 6.37 -19.86 -8.62
N ARG A 45 5.49 -18.88 -8.55
CA ARG A 45 4.92 -18.42 -7.25
C ARG A 45 4.28 -19.58 -6.49
N ALA A 46 3.40 -20.33 -7.13
CA ALA A 46 2.72 -21.47 -6.52
C ALA A 46 3.69 -22.61 -6.14
N GLN A 47 4.79 -22.75 -6.89
CA GLN A 47 5.86 -23.71 -6.56
C GLN A 47 6.61 -23.28 -5.30
N LEU A 48 6.94 -22.00 -5.16
CA LEU A 48 7.57 -21.46 -3.95
C LEU A 48 6.66 -21.60 -2.73
N GLU A 49 5.35 -21.32 -2.87
CA GLU A 49 4.38 -21.52 -1.80
C GLU A 49 4.22 -22.99 -1.38
N ARG A 50 4.30 -23.94 -2.31
CA ARG A 50 4.31 -25.37 -1.99
C ARG A 50 5.54 -25.81 -1.21
N LEU A 51 6.69 -25.21 -1.48
CA LEU A 51 7.95 -25.53 -0.81
C LEU A 51 8.06 -24.88 0.56
N LEU A 52 7.70 -23.58 0.65
CA LEU A 52 7.96 -22.76 1.83
C LEU A 52 6.71 -22.53 2.71
N GLY A 53 5.53 -23.02 2.26
CA GLY A 53 4.26 -22.75 2.91
C GLY A 53 3.64 -21.43 2.43
N ASP A 54 2.50 -21.07 3.05
CA ASP A 54 1.78 -19.84 2.72
C ASP A 54 2.73 -18.62 2.81
N ARG A 55 2.77 -17.84 1.73
CA ARG A 55 3.63 -16.66 1.65
C ARG A 55 3.30 -15.57 2.67
N ALA A 56 2.08 -15.57 3.23
CA ALA A 56 1.71 -14.68 4.32
C ALA A 56 2.53 -14.95 5.59
N MET A 57 3.01 -16.18 5.74
CA MET A 57 3.79 -16.64 6.89
C MET A 57 5.30 -16.55 6.66
N TRP A 58 5.77 -16.13 5.47
CA TRP A 58 7.18 -16.02 5.21
C TRP A 58 7.84 -14.94 6.07
N THR A 59 8.81 -15.35 6.85
CA THR A 59 9.56 -14.46 7.74
C THR A 59 10.50 -13.54 6.95
N THR A 60 10.92 -12.43 7.56
CA THR A 60 11.87 -11.50 6.92
C THR A 60 13.14 -12.19 6.40
N PRO A 61 13.81 -13.09 7.14
CA PRO A 61 14.98 -13.81 6.61
C PRO A 61 14.66 -14.64 5.35
N VAL A 62 13.52 -15.33 5.30
CA VAL A 62 13.08 -16.10 4.13
C VAL A 62 12.87 -15.16 2.94
N LEU A 63 12.15 -14.06 3.14
CA LEU A 63 11.87 -13.07 2.11
C LEU A 63 13.17 -12.48 1.55
N ARG A 64 14.13 -12.13 2.39
CA ARG A 64 15.39 -11.52 1.94
C ARG A 64 16.29 -12.50 1.18
N GLN A 65 16.32 -13.77 1.57
CA GLN A 65 16.99 -14.80 0.78
C GLN A 65 16.38 -14.98 -0.62
N LEU A 66 15.04 -14.93 -0.73
CA LEU A 66 14.36 -14.98 -2.02
C LEU A 66 14.66 -13.72 -2.85
N PHE A 67 14.68 -12.54 -2.24
CA PHE A 67 15.08 -11.31 -2.92
C PHE A 67 16.50 -11.44 -3.49
N ASP A 68 17.45 -11.83 -2.69
CA ASP A 68 18.87 -11.93 -3.08
C ASP A 68 19.03 -12.93 -4.23
N ALA A 69 18.32 -14.08 -4.18
CA ALA A 69 18.33 -15.07 -5.25
C ALA A 69 17.74 -14.52 -6.57
N LEU A 70 16.63 -13.78 -6.51
CA LEU A 70 15.98 -13.14 -7.65
C LEU A 70 16.85 -12.01 -8.22
N TRP A 71 17.46 -11.20 -7.34
CA TRP A 71 18.32 -10.09 -7.73
C TRP A 71 19.54 -10.55 -8.52
N GLN A 72 20.25 -11.57 -8.03
CA GLN A 72 21.39 -12.18 -8.73
C GLN A 72 21.04 -12.64 -10.15
N ARG A 73 19.76 -12.92 -10.43
CA ARG A 73 19.24 -13.39 -11.71
C ARG A 73 18.37 -12.36 -12.44
N ALA A 74 18.48 -11.08 -12.08
CA ALA A 74 17.65 -10.00 -12.61
C ALA A 74 17.64 -9.89 -14.14
N ARG A 75 18.72 -10.29 -14.81
CA ARG A 75 18.78 -10.32 -16.29
C ARG A 75 17.76 -11.27 -16.91
N GLY A 76 17.44 -12.37 -16.22
CA GLY A 76 16.47 -13.37 -16.67
C GLY A 76 15.06 -12.83 -16.87
N ARG A 77 14.66 -11.74 -16.19
CA ARG A 77 13.36 -11.09 -16.34
C ARG A 77 13.08 -10.62 -17.76
N ARG A 78 14.13 -10.27 -18.53
CA ARG A 78 13.99 -9.71 -19.88
C ARG A 78 13.60 -10.71 -20.97
N ARG A 79 13.52 -12.00 -20.65
CA ARG A 79 13.27 -13.08 -21.65
C ARG A 79 11.88 -13.02 -22.27
N SER A 80 10.84 -12.69 -21.48
CA SER A 80 9.48 -12.50 -21.95
C SER A 80 8.69 -11.63 -20.96
N ALA A 81 7.50 -11.19 -21.37
CA ALA A 81 6.60 -10.44 -20.50
C ALA A 81 6.22 -11.24 -19.24
N GLU A 82 6.01 -12.55 -19.34
CA GLU A 82 5.72 -13.43 -18.21
C GLU A 82 6.88 -13.47 -17.22
N HIS A 83 8.13 -13.58 -17.73
CA HIS A 83 9.31 -13.54 -16.86
C HIS A 83 9.41 -12.20 -16.14
N GLU A 84 9.23 -11.09 -16.84
CA GLU A 84 9.32 -9.76 -16.24
C GLU A 84 8.22 -9.56 -15.19
N ARG A 85 6.99 -9.90 -15.50
CA ARG A 85 5.85 -9.80 -14.58
C ARG A 85 6.07 -10.61 -13.31
N VAL A 86 6.45 -11.89 -13.43
CA VAL A 86 6.66 -12.78 -12.28
C VAL A 86 7.84 -12.31 -11.44
N TRP A 87 8.92 -11.86 -12.08
CA TRP A 87 10.08 -11.33 -11.37
C TRP A 87 9.75 -10.07 -10.57
N LEU A 88 9.06 -9.08 -11.20
CA LEU A 88 8.63 -7.84 -10.55
C LEU A 88 7.74 -8.13 -9.33
N ASN A 89 6.77 -9.04 -9.50
CA ASN A 89 5.88 -9.44 -8.41
C ASN A 89 6.65 -10.04 -7.23
N LEU A 90 7.52 -11.02 -7.48
CA LEU A 90 8.26 -11.72 -6.45
C LEU A 90 9.29 -10.82 -5.76
N VAL A 91 10.02 -9.99 -6.50
CA VAL A 91 11.02 -9.06 -5.94
C VAL A 91 10.35 -8.02 -5.06
N GLY A 92 9.27 -7.39 -5.55
CA GLY A 92 8.53 -6.42 -4.74
C GLY A 92 7.92 -7.02 -3.48
N PHE A 93 7.43 -8.28 -3.57
CA PHE A 93 6.91 -8.99 -2.41
C PHE A 93 8.02 -9.34 -1.41
N SER A 94 9.18 -9.75 -1.90
CA SER A 94 10.29 -10.23 -1.05
C SER A 94 11.05 -9.10 -0.37
N LEU A 95 10.99 -7.86 -0.88
CA LEU A 95 11.65 -6.71 -0.24
C LEU A 95 10.69 -5.85 0.59
N ARG A 96 9.37 -6.02 0.44
CA ARG A 96 8.39 -5.21 1.21
C ARG A 96 8.68 -5.24 2.72
N PRO A 97 8.49 -4.14 3.46
CA PRO A 97 8.15 -2.79 3.00
C PRO A 97 9.34 -1.95 2.53
N GLY A 98 10.50 -2.55 2.28
CA GLY A 98 11.74 -1.90 1.90
C GLY A 98 12.69 -1.66 3.08
N PHE A 99 12.31 -2.09 4.27
CA PHE A 99 13.10 -1.99 5.51
C PHE A 99 12.74 -3.13 6.48
N GLY A 100 13.57 -3.32 7.51
CA GLY A 100 13.34 -4.33 8.56
C GLY A 100 14.47 -5.37 8.67
N ASP A 101 15.43 -5.34 7.77
CA ASP A 101 16.67 -6.12 7.80
C ASP A 101 17.87 -5.17 7.64
N PRO A 102 19.01 -5.44 8.28
CA PRO A 102 20.19 -4.54 8.23
C PRO A 102 20.69 -4.19 6.83
N LEU A 103 20.49 -5.07 5.85
CA LEU A 103 20.92 -4.87 4.46
C LEU A 103 19.82 -4.30 3.55
N ASP A 104 18.65 -3.98 4.08
CA ASP A 104 17.52 -3.53 3.24
C ASP A 104 17.76 -2.18 2.57
N ALA A 105 18.50 -1.27 3.21
CA ALA A 105 18.88 -0.01 2.57
C ALA A 105 19.71 -0.27 1.29
N TRP A 106 20.67 -1.18 1.35
CA TRP A 106 21.44 -1.59 0.18
C TRP A 106 20.56 -2.30 -0.88
N ARG A 107 19.66 -3.21 -0.45
CA ARG A 107 18.74 -3.89 -1.39
C ARG A 107 17.82 -2.91 -2.10
N ALA A 108 17.29 -1.93 -1.37
CA ALA A 108 16.44 -0.88 -1.93
C ALA A 108 17.22 -0.01 -2.93
N GLU A 109 18.46 0.37 -2.64
CA GLU A 109 19.33 1.11 -3.54
C GLU A 109 19.64 0.31 -4.81
N GLN A 110 19.97 -0.98 -4.66
CA GLN A 110 20.19 -1.85 -5.83
C GLN A 110 18.94 -1.92 -6.71
N LEU A 111 17.76 -2.15 -6.10
CA LEU A 111 16.50 -2.19 -6.82
C LEU A 111 16.19 -0.85 -7.49
N TRP A 112 16.45 0.27 -6.81
CA TRP A 112 16.25 1.62 -7.33
C TRP A 112 17.07 1.91 -8.59
N SER A 113 18.22 1.28 -8.75
CA SER A 113 19.04 1.39 -9.97
C SER A 113 18.30 0.91 -11.25
N LEU A 114 17.23 0.13 -11.11
CA LEU A 114 16.38 -0.28 -12.23
C LEU A 114 15.36 0.80 -12.62
N PHE A 115 15.03 1.73 -11.74
CA PHE A 115 13.96 2.69 -11.97
C PHE A 115 14.20 3.53 -13.27
N PRO A 116 15.38 4.09 -13.51
CA PRO A 116 15.66 4.82 -14.76
C PRO A 116 15.58 3.95 -16.01
N LEU A 117 15.74 2.65 -15.89
CA LEU A 117 15.71 1.70 -17.02
C LEU A 117 14.30 1.29 -17.43
N GLY A 118 13.33 1.48 -16.54
CA GLY A 118 11.95 1.05 -16.74
C GLY A 118 11.79 -0.46 -16.94
N VAL A 119 10.71 -0.83 -17.62
CA VAL A 119 10.40 -2.22 -17.97
C VAL A 119 10.82 -2.52 -19.41
N GLN A 120 11.16 -3.78 -19.68
CA GLN A 120 11.51 -4.23 -21.01
C GLN A 120 10.27 -4.40 -21.91
N HIS A 121 9.15 -4.89 -21.35
CA HIS A 121 7.91 -5.17 -22.06
C HIS A 121 6.86 -4.09 -21.77
N ILE A 122 7.18 -2.84 -22.14
CA ILE A 122 6.38 -1.66 -21.80
C ILE A 122 4.96 -1.66 -22.39
N ASN A 123 4.72 -2.44 -23.45
CA ASN A 123 3.39 -2.57 -24.07
C ASN A 123 2.50 -3.59 -23.35
N ASP A 124 3.05 -4.39 -22.42
CA ASP A 124 2.29 -5.34 -21.65
C ASP A 124 1.69 -4.64 -20.41
N LYS A 125 0.36 -4.55 -20.36
CA LYS A 125 -0.36 -3.88 -19.27
C LYS A 125 -0.12 -4.53 -17.90
N GLN A 126 0.08 -5.85 -17.86
CA GLN A 126 0.31 -6.55 -16.60
C GLN A 126 1.74 -6.33 -16.09
N VAL A 127 2.72 -6.22 -16.99
CA VAL A 127 4.09 -5.84 -16.62
C VAL A 127 4.10 -4.42 -16.04
N CYS A 128 3.40 -3.48 -16.67
CA CYS A 128 3.28 -2.11 -16.15
C CYS A 128 2.59 -2.08 -14.77
N ALA A 129 1.53 -2.83 -14.56
CA ALA A 129 0.84 -2.92 -13.28
C ALA A 129 1.74 -3.53 -12.18
N GLU A 130 2.52 -4.57 -12.49
CA GLU A 130 3.47 -5.15 -11.53
C GLU A 130 4.65 -4.22 -11.23
N TRP A 131 5.07 -3.39 -12.18
CA TRP A 131 6.05 -2.33 -11.95
C TRP A 131 5.60 -1.35 -10.86
N TRP A 132 4.37 -0.84 -10.96
CA TRP A 132 3.82 0.07 -9.95
C TRP A 132 3.51 -0.65 -8.64
N THR A 133 3.11 -1.91 -8.70
CA THR A 133 2.95 -2.77 -7.51
C THR A 133 4.27 -2.97 -6.77
N LEU A 134 5.38 -3.17 -7.49
CA LEU A 134 6.70 -3.28 -6.90
C LEU A 134 7.06 -1.99 -6.15
N TRP A 135 6.97 -0.82 -6.80
CA TRP A 135 7.40 0.44 -6.21
C TRP A 135 6.57 0.85 -5.00
N ARG A 136 5.24 0.65 -5.04
CA ARG A 136 4.41 0.89 -3.86
C ARG A 136 4.72 -0.04 -2.69
N ARG A 137 5.15 -1.28 -2.95
CA ARG A 137 5.54 -2.25 -1.91
C ARG A 137 6.85 -1.90 -1.22
N VAL A 138 7.77 -1.29 -1.93
CA VAL A 138 9.11 -0.98 -1.42
C VAL A 138 9.33 0.50 -1.12
N ALA A 139 8.29 1.32 -1.27
CA ALA A 139 8.36 2.77 -1.07
C ALA A 139 8.94 3.16 0.30
N GLY A 140 8.66 2.37 1.35
CA GLY A 140 9.21 2.61 2.68
C GLY A 140 10.73 2.49 2.79
N GLY A 141 11.39 1.79 1.87
CA GLY A 141 12.84 1.69 1.78
C GLY A 141 13.51 2.82 1.00
N LEU A 142 12.72 3.63 0.27
CA LEU A 142 13.23 4.78 -0.47
C LEU A 142 13.34 6.00 0.44
N ASP A 143 14.34 6.84 0.18
CA ASP A 143 14.46 8.15 0.81
C ASP A 143 13.44 9.15 0.25
N ALA A 144 13.46 10.38 0.74
CA ALA A 144 12.57 11.44 0.28
C ALA A 144 12.78 11.78 -1.21
N ALA A 145 14.01 11.75 -1.69
CA ALA A 145 14.34 12.06 -3.09
C ALA A 145 13.78 10.97 -4.02
N GLY A 146 13.93 9.70 -3.67
CA GLY A 146 13.34 8.58 -4.41
C GLY A 146 11.81 8.63 -4.42
N GLN A 147 11.18 8.96 -3.30
CA GLN A 147 9.72 9.10 -3.25
C GLN A 147 9.21 10.32 -4.04
N LEU A 148 9.94 11.45 -4.04
CA LEU A 148 9.63 12.60 -4.89
C LEU A 148 9.74 12.25 -6.38
N ARG A 149 10.76 11.46 -6.76
CA ARG A 149 10.88 11.01 -8.15
C ARG A 149 9.71 10.09 -8.56
N LEU A 150 9.21 9.24 -7.67
CA LEU A 150 7.98 8.46 -7.91
C LEU A 150 6.75 9.37 -8.04
N LEU A 151 6.71 10.47 -7.30
CA LEU A 151 5.62 11.45 -7.37
C LEU A 151 5.57 12.15 -8.73
N ASP A 152 6.71 12.42 -9.38
CA ASP A 152 6.73 12.99 -10.74
C ASP A 152 6.02 12.06 -11.74
N ASP A 153 6.32 10.76 -11.69
CA ASP A 153 5.67 9.78 -12.56
C ASP A 153 4.20 9.55 -12.21
N PHE A 154 3.85 9.64 -10.92
CA PHE A 154 2.46 9.66 -10.45
C PHE A 154 1.68 10.81 -11.08
N ALA A 155 2.18 12.04 -10.97
CA ALA A 155 1.53 13.23 -11.51
C ALA A 155 1.39 13.14 -13.04
N PHE A 156 2.44 12.70 -13.72
CA PHE A 156 2.42 12.52 -15.18
C PHE A 156 1.36 11.50 -15.63
N ASN A 157 1.27 10.34 -14.97
CA ASN A 157 0.27 9.32 -15.31
C ASN A 157 -1.16 9.78 -15.04
N LEU A 158 -1.40 10.57 -13.99
CA LEU A 158 -2.72 11.13 -13.74
C LEU A 158 -3.11 12.15 -14.82
N GLN A 159 -2.22 13.06 -15.20
CA GLN A 159 -2.49 14.03 -16.27
C GLN A 159 -2.81 13.33 -17.59
N ILE A 160 -2.07 12.29 -17.97
CA ILE A 160 -2.38 11.51 -19.18
C ILE A 160 -3.75 10.85 -19.07
N ASN A 161 -4.09 10.27 -17.93
CA ASN A 161 -5.39 9.62 -17.75
C ASN A 161 -6.55 10.62 -17.88
N GLU A 162 -6.40 11.83 -17.33
CA GLU A 162 -7.40 12.90 -17.46
C GLU A 162 -7.53 13.41 -18.90
N VAL A 163 -6.41 13.66 -19.58
CA VAL A 163 -6.40 14.11 -20.99
C VAL A 163 -6.99 13.05 -21.92
N ASN A 164 -6.68 11.77 -21.71
CA ASN A 164 -7.25 10.67 -22.51
C ASN A 164 -8.76 10.53 -22.30
N GLN A 165 -9.29 10.86 -21.11
CA GLN A 165 -10.72 10.88 -20.86
C GLN A 165 -11.42 12.03 -21.64
N ILE A 166 -10.73 13.16 -21.82
CA ILE A 166 -11.29 14.35 -22.48
C ILE A 166 -11.13 14.28 -24.01
N ASN A 167 -9.98 13.88 -24.54
CA ASN A 167 -9.62 14.05 -25.96
C ASN A 167 -9.56 12.77 -26.80
N GLY A 168 -9.52 11.58 -26.19
CA GLY A 168 -9.47 10.30 -26.92
C GLY A 168 -8.19 10.05 -27.74
N GLU A 169 -7.19 10.93 -27.70
CA GLU A 169 -5.98 10.87 -28.52
C GLU A 169 -4.70 10.72 -27.71
N GLY A 170 -3.80 9.91 -28.21
CA GLY A 170 -2.50 9.63 -27.58
C GLY A 170 -1.50 10.77 -27.74
N LEU A 171 -0.78 11.10 -26.69
CA LEU A 171 0.31 12.06 -26.68
C LEU A 171 1.58 11.54 -27.39
N ASP A 172 2.30 12.48 -27.94
CA ASP A 172 3.47 12.40 -28.83
C ASP A 172 4.64 11.53 -28.32
N ASP A 173 5.37 10.96 -29.25
CA ASP A 173 6.31 9.82 -29.17
C ASP A 173 7.76 10.23 -28.86
N SER A 174 8.00 11.29 -28.09
CA SER A 174 9.37 11.78 -27.84
C SER A 174 9.92 11.42 -26.46
N ALA A 175 11.07 10.72 -26.49
CA ALA A 175 12.02 10.40 -25.42
C ALA A 175 11.50 9.56 -24.25
N THR A 176 12.10 8.36 -24.03
CA THR A 176 11.86 7.39 -22.96
C THR A 176 10.43 7.38 -22.44
N LYS A 177 9.57 6.59 -23.09
CA LYS A 177 8.17 6.43 -22.71
C LYS A 177 8.07 6.06 -21.23
N PRO A 178 7.41 6.87 -20.39
CA PRO A 178 7.21 6.50 -19.01
C PRO A 178 6.33 5.23 -18.93
N VAL A 179 6.55 4.41 -17.91
CA VAL A 179 5.74 3.23 -17.67
C VAL A 179 4.33 3.68 -17.35
N LYS A 180 3.36 3.25 -18.15
CA LYS A 180 1.95 3.60 -17.95
C LYS A 180 1.41 2.96 -16.67
N GLY A 181 0.72 3.75 -15.84
CA GLY A 181 -0.02 3.29 -14.67
C GLY A 181 -1.53 3.51 -14.86
N SER A 182 -2.34 2.58 -14.38
CA SER A 182 -3.78 2.83 -14.28
C SER A 182 -4.06 3.87 -13.19
N HIS A 183 -5.25 4.49 -13.23
CA HIS A 183 -5.70 5.38 -12.16
C HIS A 183 -5.57 4.71 -10.77
N GLY A 184 -6.04 3.47 -10.65
CA GLY A 184 -5.95 2.70 -9.41
C GLY A 184 -4.51 2.38 -8.97
N ASP A 185 -3.57 2.15 -9.91
CA ASP A 185 -2.16 1.96 -9.57
C ASP A 185 -1.56 3.25 -9.00
N MET A 186 -1.92 4.39 -9.60
CA MET A 186 -1.45 5.70 -9.14
C MET A 186 -1.99 6.06 -7.77
N LEU A 187 -3.28 5.85 -7.50
CA LEU A 187 -3.84 6.09 -6.16
C LEU A 187 -3.13 5.26 -5.09
N ARG A 188 -2.86 3.98 -5.38
CA ARG A 188 -2.14 3.11 -4.45
C ARG A 188 -0.68 3.53 -4.27
N LEU A 189 -0.04 4.01 -5.33
CA LEU A 189 1.33 4.53 -5.26
C LEU A 189 1.35 5.78 -4.37
N GLY A 190 0.55 6.81 -4.70
CA GLY A 190 0.48 8.05 -3.92
C GLY A 190 0.24 7.81 -2.43
N ALA A 191 -0.66 6.88 -2.11
CA ALA A 191 -0.95 6.46 -0.73
C ALA A 191 0.24 5.78 0.00
N SER A 192 1.29 5.39 -0.72
CA SER A 192 2.51 4.78 -0.15
C SER A 192 3.67 5.77 0.01
N LEU A 193 3.55 6.99 -0.50
CA LEU A 193 4.60 8.01 -0.48
C LEU A 193 4.53 8.84 0.81
N GLU A 194 5.01 8.29 1.91
CA GLU A 194 4.90 8.94 3.23
C GLU A 194 6.05 9.93 3.54
N ARG A 195 7.16 9.89 2.76
CA ARG A 195 8.34 10.77 2.96
C ARG A 195 8.35 11.99 2.05
N ILE A 196 7.29 12.20 1.27
CA ILE A 196 7.12 13.45 0.51
C ILE A 196 6.70 14.58 1.47
N PRO A 197 7.05 15.85 1.18
CA PRO A 197 6.65 17.00 1.98
C PRO A 197 5.12 17.11 2.16
N ALA A 198 4.69 17.64 3.30
CA ALA A 198 3.28 17.82 3.65
C ALA A 198 2.48 18.62 2.61
N ALA A 199 3.10 19.56 1.91
CA ALA A 199 2.47 20.35 0.85
C ALA A 199 1.95 19.44 -0.28
N TYR A 200 2.76 18.51 -0.79
CA TYR A 200 2.33 17.58 -1.84
C TYR A 200 1.24 16.62 -1.37
N LYS A 201 1.29 16.19 -0.09
CA LYS A 201 0.22 15.37 0.50
C LYS A 201 -1.09 16.15 0.55
N THR A 202 -1.02 17.44 0.87
CA THR A 202 -2.17 18.34 0.86
C THR A 202 -2.77 18.45 -0.53
N GLU A 203 -1.95 18.75 -1.55
CA GLU A 203 -2.41 18.87 -2.93
C GLU A 203 -3.07 17.58 -3.43
N ILE A 204 -2.47 16.41 -3.17
CA ILE A 204 -3.05 15.12 -3.55
C ILE A 204 -4.38 14.88 -2.84
N GLY A 205 -4.47 15.20 -1.55
CA GLY A 205 -5.69 15.02 -0.77
C GLY A 205 -6.83 15.95 -1.22
N GLU A 206 -6.53 17.21 -1.53
CA GLU A 206 -7.49 18.16 -2.08
C GLU A 206 -7.98 17.72 -3.47
N TRP A 207 -7.09 17.25 -4.32
CA TRP A 207 -7.45 16.66 -5.60
C TRP A 207 -8.38 15.45 -5.45
N LEU A 208 -8.10 14.52 -4.51
CA LEU A 208 -8.95 13.37 -4.22
C LEU A 208 -10.35 13.78 -3.75
N LEU A 209 -10.45 14.75 -2.85
CA LEU A 209 -11.73 15.26 -2.35
C LEU A 209 -12.53 15.96 -3.45
N GLY A 210 -11.87 16.76 -4.29
CA GLY A 210 -12.51 17.38 -5.45
C GLY A 210 -13.11 16.36 -6.41
N HIS A 211 -12.45 15.25 -6.67
CA HIS A 211 -12.97 14.16 -7.48
C HIS A 211 -14.19 13.47 -6.85
N LEU A 212 -14.16 13.23 -5.55
CA LEU A 212 -15.27 12.62 -4.81
C LEU A 212 -16.51 13.54 -4.80
N GLN A 213 -16.32 14.84 -4.64
CA GLN A 213 -17.39 15.83 -4.67
C GLN A 213 -18.02 15.93 -6.07
N ALA A 214 -17.20 16.02 -7.11
CA ALA A 214 -17.67 16.07 -8.51
C ALA A 214 -18.44 14.80 -8.89
N ALA A 215 -18.02 13.63 -8.42
CA ALA A 215 -18.73 12.38 -8.62
C ALA A 215 -20.08 12.34 -7.90
N ALA A 216 -20.19 12.96 -6.72
CA ALA A 216 -21.44 13.06 -5.97
C ALA A 216 -22.47 13.99 -6.62
N GLU A 217 -22.01 15.08 -7.29
CA GLU A 217 -22.87 16.07 -7.94
C GLU A 217 -23.36 15.63 -9.33
N THR A 218 -22.63 14.71 -9.98
CA THR A 218 -23.00 14.26 -11.34
C THR A 218 -24.06 13.17 -11.26
N PRO A 219 -25.29 13.38 -11.80
CA PRO A 219 -26.30 12.32 -11.87
C PRO A 219 -25.78 11.20 -12.79
N GLN A 220 -25.33 10.10 -12.24
CA GLN A 220 -24.90 8.96 -13.01
C GLN A 220 -26.10 8.35 -13.75
N PRO A 221 -26.06 8.19 -15.09
CA PRO A 221 -27.07 7.40 -15.78
C PRO A 221 -27.10 6.00 -15.19
N ARG A 222 -28.27 5.49 -14.82
CA ARG A 222 -28.48 4.18 -14.17
C ARG A 222 -27.79 2.98 -14.85
N GLN A 223 -27.31 3.16 -16.09
CA GLN A 223 -26.59 2.13 -16.87
C GLN A 223 -25.06 2.11 -16.66
N ARG A 224 -24.47 3.14 -16.05
CA ARG A 224 -23.02 3.17 -15.69
C ARG A 224 -22.75 3.10 -14.19
N ALA A 225 -23.78 2.95 -13.37
CA ALA A 225 -23.66 2.63 -11.95
C ALA A 225 -23.22 1.16 -11.74
N GLY A 226 -22.23 0.73 -12.54
CA GLY A 226 -21.55 -0.55 -12.38
C GLY A 226 -20.57 -0.49 -11.21
N GLN A 227 -20.24 -1.65 -10.70
CA GLN A 227 -19.28 -1.91 -9.63
C GLN A 227 -17.96 -1.09 -9.70
N ASP A 228 -17.59 -0.58 -10.90
CA ASP A 228 -16.31 0.08 -11.14
C ASP A 228 -16.24 1.48 -10.48
N SER A 229 -17.30 2.31 -10.54
CA SER A 229 -17.25 3.67 -9.97
C SER A 229 -17.25 3.65 -8.42
N ALA A 230 -18.04 2.79 -7.81
CA ALA A 230 -18.04 2.63 -6.35
C ALA A 230 -16.71 2.06 -5.84
N SER A 231 -16.02 1.26 -6.66
CA SER A 231 -14.66 0.76 -6.39
C SER A 231 -13.64 1.90 -6.43
N ASP A 232 -13.74 2.82 -7.40
CA ASP A 232 -12.80 3.94 -7.55
C ASP A 232 -12.98 4.97 -6.43
N ASP A 233 -14.21 5.31 -6.05
CA ASP A 233 -14.49 6.19 -4.91
C ASP A 233 -13.98 5.58 -3.60
N SER A 234 -14.17 4.29 -3.40
CA SER A 234 -13.66 3.58 -2.23
C SER A 234 -12.13 3.58 -2.18
N LEU A 235 -11.47 3.44 -3.34
CA LEU A 235 -10.02 3.50 -3.44
C LEU A 235 -9.50 4.93 -3.20
N ALA A 236 -10.19 5.95 -3.70
CA ALA A 236 -9.85 7.35 -3.47
C ALA A 236 -9.94 7.70 -1.97
N LEU A 237 -10.99 7.26 -1.29
CA LEU A 237 -11.16 7.43 0.16
C LEU A 237 -10.08 6.67 0.94
N TRP A 238 -9.75 5.44 0.54
CA TRP A 238 -8.65 4.70 1.14
C TRP A 238 -7.32 5.45 0.98
N ALA A 239 -7.02 5.96 -0.22
CA ALA A 239 -5.81 6.73 -0.50
C ALA A 239 -5.76 8.01 0.34
N LEU A 240 -6.88 8.75 0.44
CA LEU A 240 -7.01 9.93 1.29
C LEU A 240 -6.68 9.64 2.75
N GLY A 241 -7.22 8.53 3.30
CA GLY A 241 -6.94 8.09 4.66
C GLY A 241 -5.47 7.74 4.88
N ARG A 242 -4.78 7.20 3.87
CA ARG A 242 -3.34 6.90 3.94
C ARG A 242 -2.49 8.16 3.86
N ILE A 243 -2.79 9.04 2.90
CA ILE A 243 -2.06 10.30 2.68
C ILE A 243 -2.20 11.24 3.87
N GLY A 244 -3.42 11.33 4.43
CA GLY A 244 -3.71 12.17 5.60
C GLY A 244 -3.45 11.51 6.96
N ALA A 245 -2.90 10.29 6.99
CA ALA A 245 -2.68 9.55 8.22
C ALA A 245 -1.88 10.35 9.24
N ARG A 246 -2.42 10.53 10.46
CA ARG A 246 -1.75 11.23 11.57
C ARG A 246 -0.57 10.44 12.13
N GLN A 247 -0.58 9.12 11.96
CA GLN A 247 0.50 8.21 12.33
C GLN A 247 0.97 7.49 11.05
N PRO A 248 1.98 8.03 10.35
CA PRO A 248 2.55 7.40 9.18
C PRO A 248 3.20 6.06 9.54
N PHE A 249 3.24 5.12 8.61
CA PHE A 249 3.83 3.80 8.80
C PHE A 249 5.36 3.84 8.75
N HIS A 250 5.93 4.64 7.83
CA HIS A 250 7.38 4.78 7.64
C HIS A 250 7.85 6.23 7.42
N GLY A 251 6.92 7.15 7.25
CA GLY A 251 7.21 8.58 7.11
C GLY A 251 7.52 9.26 8.43
N SER A 252 8.05 10.47 8.36
CA SER A 252 8.24 11.31 9.53
C SER A 252 6.90 11.80 10.08
N PRO A 253 6.69 11.79 11.41
CA PRO A 253 5.53 12.43 12.00
C PRO A 253 5.49 13.95 11.81
N HIS A 254 6.60 14.57 11.38
CA HIS A 254 6.67 16.00 11.06
C HIS A 254 6.19 16.32 9.63
N ASP A 255 6.16 15.34 8.75
CA ASP A 255 5.75 15.50 7.35
C ASP A 255 4.28 15.10 7.12
N VAL A 256 3.47 15.06 8.17
CA VAL A 256 2.03 14.82 8.04
C VAL A 256 1.29 16.09 7.61
N VAL A 257 0.14 15.92 6.97
CA VAL A 257 -0.74 17.02 6.57
C VAL A 257 -1.06 17.93 7.79
N PRO A 258 -1.07 19.26 7.66
CA PRO A 258 -1.39 20.16 8.77
C PRO A 258 -2.73 19.83 9.43
N ALA A 259 -2.82 20.00 10.76
CA ALA A 259 -4.04 19.65 11.50
C ALA A 259 -5.28 20.46 11.03
N ALA A 260 -5.09 21.72 10.64
CA ALA A 260 -6.18 22.54 10.08
C ALA A 260 -6.72 21.96 8.76
N THR A 261 -5.82 21.55 7.84
CA THR A 261 -6.19 20.92 6.58
C THR A 261 -6.88 19.57 6.80
N ALA A 262 -6.34 18.74 7.69
CA ALA A 262 -6.96 17.45 8.02
C ALA A 262 -8.34 17.63 8.69
N SER A 263 -8.56 18.72 9.45
CA SER A 263 -9.87 19.07 10.00
C SER A 263 -10.87 19.41 8.90
N ALA A 264 -10.48 20.24 7.93
CA ALA A 264 -11.32 20.56 6.79
C ALA A 264 -11.70 19.29 5.99
N TRP A 265 -10.74 18.38 5.77
CA TRP A 265 -11.02 17.11 5.11
C TRP A 265 -12.02 16.22 5.88
N ILE A 266 -11.99 16.25 7.22
CA ILE A 266 -12.99 15.54 8.03
C ILE A 266 -14.38 16.17 7.84
N GLU A 267 -14.47 17.50 7.78
CA GLU A 267 -15.74 18.18 7.53
C GLU A 267 -16.32 17.81 6.15
N ASP A 268 -15.49 17.77 5.11
CA ASP A 268 -15.88 17.28 3.79
C ASP A 268 -16.34 15.82 3.82
N LEU A 269 -15.60 14.95 4.53
CA LEU A 269 -15.99 13.54 4.69
C LEU A 269 -17.32 13.39 5.42
N LEU A 270 -17.62 14.23 6.42
CA LEU A 270 -18.89 14.19 7.16
C LEU A 270 -20.09 14.55 6.28
N ALA A 271 -19.86 15.31 5.20
CA ALA A 271 -20.91 15.64 4.22
C ALA A 271 -21.24 14.47 3.26
N LEU A 272 -20.41 13.42 3.20
CA LEU A 272 -20.63 12.26 2.33
C LEU A 272 -21.65 11.27 2.91
N ASP A 273 -22.30 10.49 2.04
CA ASP A 273 -23.16 9.39 2.46
C ASP A 273 -22.37 8.14 2.86
N TRP A 274 -22.04 8.04 4.14
CA TRP A 274 -21.25 6.94 4.71
C TRP A 274 -21.89 5.55 4.60
N LYS A 275 -23.20 5.48 4.35
CA LYS A 275 -23.89 4.21 4.11
C LYS A 275 -23.52 3.59 2.78
N ARG A 276 -23.15 4.45 1.80
CA ARG A 276 -22.69 4.02 0.48
C ARG A 276 -21.17 3.90 0.37
N LEU A 277 -20.44 4.60 1.24
CA LEU A 277 -18.99 4.76 1.15
C LEU A 277 -18.31 4.26 2.44
N GLU A 278 -18.28 2.94 2.64
CA GLU A 278 -17.63 2.34 3.83
C GLU A 278 -16.16 2.78 4.00
N ALA A 279 -15.46 3.05 2.90
CA ALA A 279 -14.07 3.52 2.93
C ALA A 279 -13.94 4.94 3.55
N ALA A 280 -15.02 5.73 3.64
CA ALA A 280 -15.02 7.01 4.34
C ALA A 280 -14.70 6.85 5.83
N ALA A 281 -15.17 5.78 6.45
CA ALA A 281 -14.85 5.44 7.83
C ALA A 281 -13.37 5.17 8.03
N PHE A 282 -12.72 4.46 7.08
CA PHE A 282 -11.29 4.23 7.11
C PHE A 282 -10.51 5.55 7.00
N ALA A 283 -10.88 6.43 6.06
CA ALA A 283 -10.26 7.74 5.89
C ALA A 283 -10.38 8.57 7.17
N ALA A 284 -11.59 8.69 7.72
CA ALA A 284 -11.86 9.47 8.91
C ALA A 284 -11.07 8.95 10.14
N VAL A 285 -10.98 7.64 10.34
CA VAL A 285 -10.20 7.04 11.44
C VAL A 285 -8.72 7.38 11.34
N ASN A 286 -8.13 7.32 10.15
CA ASN A 286 -6.71 7.64 9.95
C ASN A 286 -6.43 9.15 10.14
N LEU A 287 -7.32 10.02 9.66
CA LEU A 287 -7.25 11.47 9.81
C LEU A 287 -7.46 11.92 11.26
N ALA A 288 -8.35 11.27 11.99
CA ALA A 288 -8.71 11.65 13.36
C ALA A 288 -7.91 10.89 14.44
N ARG A 289 -6.99 10.02 14.05
CA ARG A 289 -6.20 9.22 14.99
C ARG A 289 -5.35 10.12 15.90
N MET A 290 -5.42 9.86 17.19
CA MET A 290 -4.64 10.60 18.18
C MET A 290 -3.16 10.21 18.10
N THR A 291 -2.30 11.22 18.25
CA THR A 291 -0.85 11.07 18.26
C THR A 291 -0.23 11.43 19.60
N ASP A 292 -1.05 11.93 20.56
CA ASP A 292 -0.62 12.51 21.82
C ASP A 292 0.22 13.81 21.65
N ASP A 293 0.17 14.41 20.46
CA ASP A 293 0.78 15.68 20.12
C ASP A 293 -0.32 16.68 19.69
N ARG A 294 -0.57 17.69 20.54
CA ARG A 294 -1.62 18.69 20.32
C ARG A 294 -1.46 19.47 19.01
N ALA A 295 -0.25 19.61 18.52
CA ALA A 295 0.02 20.32 17.27
C ALA A 295 -0.42 19.50 16.04
N ARG A 296 -0.49 18.18 16.18
CA ARG A 296 -0.88 17.25 15.12
C ARG A 296 -2.29 16.70 15.27
N ASP A 297 -2.81 16.67 16.49
CA ASP A 297 -4.12 16.10 16.77
C ASP A 297 -5.25 17.06 16.35
N LEU A 298 -6.31 16.50 15.80
CA LEU A 298 -7.52 17.26 15.48
C LEU A 298 -8.26 17.69 16.75
N PRO A 299 -9.03 18.80 16.71
CA PRO A 299 -9.87 19.23 17.83
C PRO A 299 -10.79 18.11 18.33
N LEU A 300 -10.94 17.98 19.66
CA LEU A 300 -11.76 16.92 20.26
C LEU A 300 -13.20 16.99 19.77
N ALA A 301 -13.79 18.20 19.72
CA ALA A 301 -15.16 18.40 19.27
C ALA A 301 -15.43 17.91 17.86
N LEU A 302 -14.45 17.99 16.95
CA LEU A 302 -14.55 17.47 15.59
C LEU A 302 -14.47 15.94 15.58
N ARG A 303 -13.58 15.36 16.40
CA ARG A 303 -13.45 13.90 16.52
C ARG A 303 -14.70 13.22 17.11
N GLU A 304 -15.40 13.91 18.00
CA GLU A 304 -16.64 13.44 18.61
C GLU A 304 -17.83 13.43 17.63
N GLN A 305 -17.78 14.24 16.57
CA GLN A 305 -18.79 14.26 15.51
C GLN A 305 -18.69 13.06 14.58
N LEU A 306 -17.55 12.35 14.56
CA LEU A 306 -17.40 11.18 13.70
C LEU A 306 -18.42 10.10 14.11
N PRO A 307 -19.18 9.54 13.14
CA PRO A 307 -20.16 8.52 13.42
C PRO A 307 -19.55 7.39 14.26
N HIS A 308 -20.28 6.86 15.20
CA HIS A 308 -19.88 5.68 15.96
C HIS A 308 -19.85 4.48 14.99
N VAL A 309 -18.80 4.39 14.20
CA VAL A 309 -18.54 3.31 13.26
C VAL A 309 -18.23 2.06 14.07
N GLY A 310 -19.25 1.37 14.54
CA GLY A 310 -19.03 0.22 15.42
C GLY A 310 -20.24 -0.62 15.73
N SER A 311 -21.41 -0.43 15.10
CA SER A 311 -22.57 -1.27 15.37
C SER A 311 -23.19 -1.99 14.18
N THR A 312 -22.65 -1.89 12.98
CA THR A 312 -23.05 -2.75 11.88
C THR A 312 -22.02 -3.83 11.66
N ARG A 313 -22.42 -5.06 11.87
CA ARG A 313 -21.66 -6.28 11.58
C ARG A 313 -21.14 -6.20 10.15
N HIS A 314 -19.82 -6.05 9.97
CA HIS A 314 -19.18 -6.26 8.69
C HIS A 314 -19.43 -7.70 8.24
N ARG A 315 -20.34 -7.88 7.29
CA ARG A 315 -20.28 -9.04 6.43
C ARG A 315 -19.14 -8.80 5.46
N ALA A 316 -18.21 -9.73 5.49
CA ALA A 316 -16.99 -9.77 4.72
C ALA A 316 -17.15 -9.25 3.28
N CYS A 317 -16.18 -8.47 2.83
CA CYS A 317 -15.84 -8.36 1.42
C CYS A 317 -15.56 -9.77 0.87
N GLY A 318 -16.60 -10.39 0.31
CA GLY A 318 -16.45 -11.61 -0.46
C GLY A 318 -15.83 -11.27 -1.80
N ASN A 319 -14.78 -12.00 -2.15
CA ASN A 319 -14.21 -12.13 -3.48
C ASN A 319 -13.70 -10.86 -4.17
N ALA A 320 -12.59 -10.33 -3.69
CA ALA A 320 -11.56 -9.79 -4.56
C ALA A 320 -10.23 -10.36 -4.09
N ASN A 321 -9.35 -10.75 -5.01
CA ASN A 321 -8.00 -11.25 -4.74
C ASN A 321 -7.18 -10.26 -3.91
N VAL A 322 -7.48 -10.17 -2.63
CA VAL A 322 -6.79 -9.33 -1.65
C VAL A 322 -5.63 -10.14 -1.12
N GLU A 323 -4.44 -9.74 -1.48
CA GLU A 323 -3.22 -10.34 -0.94
C GLU A 323 -3.16 -10.15 0.58
N PRO A 324 -2.89 -11.21 1.37
CA PRO A 324 -2.65 -11.08 2.80
C PRO A 324 -1.53 -10.07 3.05
N GLY A 325 -1.78 -9.09 3.88
CA GLY A 325 -0.86 -7.98 4.15
C GLY A 325 -1.15 -6.70 3.35
N ASN A 326 -2.18 -6.70 2.51
CA ASN A 326 -2.74 -5.47 1.99
C ASN A 326 -3.68 -4.87 3.06
N PRO A 327 -3.61 -3.56 3.38
CA PRO A 327 -4.43 -2.94 4.43
C PRO A 327 -5.94 -3.03 4.22
N CYS A 328 -6.42 -3.71 3.19
CA CYS A 328 -7.83 -4.04 2.98
C CYS A 328 -8.35 -5.20 3.88
N ASP A 329 -7.52 -5.83 4.71
CA ASP A 329 -7.98 -6.60 5.88
C ASP A 329 -8.56 -5.68 6.98
N GLY A 330 -9.22 -4.61 6.55
CA GLY A 330 -9.72 -3.51 7.38
C GLY A 330 -10.83 -3.89 8.36
N GLY A 331 -11.44 -5.07 8.27
CA GLY A 331 -12.47 -5.48 9.21
C GLY A 331 -11.92 -5.64 10.63
N GLU A 332 -10.87 -6.41 10.84
CA GLU A 332 -10.27 -6.60 12.17
C GLU A 332 -9.40 -5.41 12.61
N VAL A 333 -8.71 -4.73 11.69
CA VAL A 333 -7.88 -3.56 12.01
C VAL A 333 -8.75 -2.36 12.35
N GLY A 334 -9.84 -2.11 11.61
CA GLY A 334 -10.82 -1.07 11.90
C GLY A 334 -11.45 -1.27 13.28
N ASP A 335 -11.90 -2.50 13.60
CA ASP A 335 -12.49 -2.84 14.90
C ASP A 335 -11.48 -2.75 16.06
N ARG A 336 -10.20 -3.09 15.86
CA ARG A 336 -9.15 -2.90 16.87
C ARG A 336 -8.85 -1.42 17.08
N VAL A 337 -8.77 -0.62 16.03
CA VAL A 337 -8.49 0.82 16.11
C VAL A 337 -9.64 1.55 16.79
N VAL A 338 -10.90 1.26 16.44
CA VAL A 338 -12.08 1.83 17.10
C VAL A 338 -12.15 1.41 18.58
N ARG A 339 -11.82 0.15 18.92
CA ARG A 339 -11.72 -0.31 20.30
C ARG A 339 -10.57 0.37 21.07
N GLN A 340 -9.44 0.62 20.43
CA GLN A 340 -8.32 1.37 21.04
C GLN A 340 -8.67 2.84 21.26
N LEU A 341 -9.33 3.50 20.29
CA LEU A 341 -9.82 4.87 20.44
C LEU A 341 -10.80 5.01 21.60
N ARG A 342 -11.75 4.07 21.74
CA ARG A 342 -12.68 4.04 22.88
C ARG A 342 -11.99 3.81 24.23
N LYS A 343 -10.97 2.95 24.29
CA LYS A 343 -10.19 2.72 25.51
C LYS A 343 -9.36 3.96 25.90
N HIS A 344 -8.80 4.67 24.92
CA HIS A 344 -8.04 5.88 25.14
C HIS A 344 -8.93 7.04 25.60
N GLN A 345 -10.08 7.23 24.94
CA GLN A 345 -11.08 8.23 25.37
C GLN A 345 -11.57 8.00 26.80
N ARG A 346 -11.88 6.74 27.19
CA ARG A 346 -12.27 6.43 28.57
C ARG A 346 -11.17 6.68 29.58
N ARG A 347 -9.90 6.47 29.23
CA ARG A 347 -8.76 6.78 30.10
C ARG A 347 -8.58 8.29 30.28
N GLN A 348 -8.71 9.09 29.21
CA GLN A 348 -8.59 10.55 29.27
C GLN A 348 -9.75 11.18 30.08
N HIS A 349 -11.00 10.73 29.90
CA HIS A 349 -12.12 11.20 30.72
C HIS A 349 -11.92 10.86 32.19
N GLY A 350 -11.42 9.66 32.49
CA GLY A 350 -11.12 9.26 33.88
C GLY A 350 -9.96 10.04 34.52
N ASP A 351 -8.99 10.47 33.73
CA ASP A 351 -7.86 11.28 34.25
C ASP A 351 -8.22 12.77 34.38
N ASP A 352 -9.05 13.30 33.49
CA ASP A 352 -9.57 14.67 33.62
C ASP A 352 -10.54 14.82 34.80
N ASP A 353 -11.41 13.84 35.04
CA ASP A 353 -12.26 13.79 36.25
C ASP A 353 -11.43 13.71 37.55
N ARG A 354 -10.36 12.90 37.54
CA ARG A 354 -9.43 12.83 38.69
C ARG A 354 -8.69 14.14 38.93
N ARG A 355 -8.25 14.82 37.86
CA ARG A 355 -7.57 16.13 37.96
C ARG A 355 -8.53 17.24 38.42
N GLN A 356 -9.79 17.22 37.99
CA GLN A 356 -10.82 18.14 38.48
C GLN A 356 -11.15 17.89 39.95
N HIS A 357 -11.28 16.63 40.38
CA HIS A 357 -11.50 16.27 41.79
C HIS A 357 -10.31 16.62 42.70
N GLN A 358 -9.06 16.47 42.21
CA GLN A 358 -7.87 16.87 42.93
C GLN A 358 -7.75 18.41 43.06
N ARG A 359 -8.18 19.16 42.04
CA ARG A 359 -8.21 20.64 42.11
C ARG A 359 -9.31 21.19 43.02
N ALA A 360 -10.43 20.48 43.12
CA ALA A 360 -11.52 20.83 44.03
C ALA A 360 -11.26 20.47 45.52
N ALA A 361 -10.29 19.58 45.76
CA ALA A 361 -9.92 19.14 47.13
C ALA A 361 -8.77 19.94 47.73
N VAL A 362 -8.15 20.87 46.97
CA VAL A 362 -6.99 21.70 47.40
C VAL A 362 -7.39 23.18 47.47
N GLY A 363 -8.62 23.55 47.17
CA GLY A 363 -9.24 24.87 47.39
C GLY A 363 -10.28 24.80 48.48
#